data_ff39b440f16d152311134791e4687cb7
#
_entry.id   ff39b440f16d152311134791e4687cb7
#
_cell.length_a   1.000
_cell.length_b   1.000
_cell.length_c   1.000
_cell.angle_alpha   90.00
_cell.angle_beta   90.00
_cell.angle_gamma   90.00
#
_symmetry.space_group_name_H-M   'P 1'
#
loop_
_entity.id
_entity.type
_entity.pdbx_description
1 polymer ?
#
loop_
_entity_poly.entity_id
_entity_poly.type
_entity_poly.pdbx_seq_one_letter_code
_entity_poly.pdbx_strand_id
1 'polypeptide(L)'
;MNVQDFTASKQRGERISMVTCYDAWSAKLIAGTDIDCVLVGDSLAMVVYGHDTTLPIDTDTMAAHTAAVRRGAPDKFIVGDMPFLSFRRGRDHAAE
;
A
#
# COMPACT_ATOMS: atom_id res chain seq x y z
N MET A 1 8.15 -2.86 11.39
CA MET A 1 9.09 -2.11 10.52
C MET A 1 8.60 -0.70 10.32
N ASN A 2 9.48 0.25 10.33
CA ASN A 2 9.18 1.65 9.99
C ASN A 2 10.09 2.09 8.84
N VAL A 3 10.00 3.37 8.45
CA VAL A 3 10.81 3.88 7.32
C VAL A 3 12.30 3.74 7.61
N GLN A 4 12.71 4.01 8.84
CA GLN A 4 14.13 3.90 9.22
C GLN A 4 14.62 2.46 9.16
N ASP A 5 13.82 1.51 9.64
CA ASP A 5 14.15 0.09 9.57
C ASP A 5 14.26 -0.38 8.13
N PHE A 6 13.35 0.07 7.28
CA PHE A 6 13.36 -0.24 5.85
C PHE A 6 14.65 0.24 5.20
N THR A 7 15.03 1.49 5.45
CA THR A 7 16.25 2.08 4.91
C THR A 7 17.49 1.37 5.44
N ALA A 8 17.53 1.08 6.72
CA ALA A 8 18.67 0.40 7.34
C ALA A 8 18.86 -1.00 6.77
N SER A 9 17.78 -1.77 6.60
CA SER A 9 17.85 -3.10 5.99
C SER A 9 18.40 -3.02 4.56
N LYS A 10 17.96 -2.02 3.81
CA LYS A 10 18.41 -1.82 2.44
C LYS A 10 19.89 -1.48 2.39
N GLN A 11 20.36 -0.64 3.31
CA GLN A 11 21.78 -0.26 3.39
C GLN A 11 22.67 -1.45 3.78
N ARG A 12 22.17 -2.36 4.59
CA ARG A 12 22.90 -3.57 4.97
C ARG A 12 22.85 -4.66 3.92
N GLY A 13 22.14 -4.44 2.81
CA GLY A 13 21.97 -5.44 1.77
C GLY A 13 21.02 -6.57 2.13
N GLU A 14 20.22 -6.40 3.16
CA GLU A 14 19.21 -7.39 3.57
C GLU A 14 18.06 -7.38 2.57
N ARG A 15 17.51 -8.57 2.31
CA ARG A 15 16.33 -8.71 1.47
C ARG A 15 15.09 -8.27 2.23
N ILE A 16 14.24 -7.51 1.56
CA ILE A 16 12.96 -7.08 2.10
C ILE A 16 11.87 -7.71 1.24
N SER A 17 11.01 -8.49 1.89
CA SER A 17 9.88 -9.10 1.19
C SER A 17 8.68 -8.15 1.16
N MET A 18 8.00 -8.08 0.02
CA MET A 18 6.84 -7.24 -0.18
C MET A 18 5.76 -8.01 -0.93
N VAL A 19 4.51 -7.81 -0.52
CA VAL A 19 3.37 -8.43 -1.20
C VAL A 19 2.28 -7.38 -1.40
N THR A 20 1.56 -7.51 -2.50
CA THR A 20 0.41 -6.65 -2.79
C THR A 20 -0.82 -7.16 -2.04
N CYS A 21 -1.61 -6.23 -1.49
CA CYS A 21 -2.84 -6.56 -0.76
C CYS A 21 -3.80 -5.38 -0.85
N TYR A 22 -5.12 -5.65 -0.92
CA TYR A 22 -6.09 -4.60 -1.14
C TYR A 22 -7.19 -4.53 -0.08
N ASP A 23 -7.26 -5.49 0.85
CA ASP A 23 -8.39 -5.59 1.78
C ASP A 23 -7.95 -6.11 3.15
N ALA A 24 -8.82 -5.92 4.14
CA ALA A 24 -8.52 -6.28 5.53
C ALA A 24 -8.39 -7.79 5.73
N TRP A 25 -9.20 -8.59 5.05
CA TRP A 25 -9.19 -10.03 5.24
C TRP A 25 -7.87 -10.64 4.76
N SER A 26 -7.43 -10.26 3.57
CA SER A 26 -6.13 -10.70 3.04
C SER A 26 -4.98 -10.20 3.90
N ALA A 27 -5.09 -8.97 4.40
CA ALA A 27 -4.07 -8.40 5.28
C ALA A 27 -3.92 -9.17 6.58
N LYS A 28 -5.02 -9.67 7.14
CA LYS A 28 -4.97 -10.51 8.35
C LYS A 28 -4.19 -11.79 8.12
N LEU A 29 -4.33 -12.40 6.94
CA LEU A 29 -3.55 -13.58 6.59
C LEU A 29 -2.07 -13.26 6.48
N ILE A 30 -1.75 -12.13 5.85
CA ILE A 30 -0.36 -11.68 5.68
C ILE A 30 0.26 -11.33 7.03
N ALA A 31 -0.52 -10.77 7.96
CA ALA A 31 -0.02 -10.38 9.28
C ALA A 31 0.61 -11.53 10.06
N GLY A 32 0.18 -12.76 9.81
CA GLY A 32 0.75 -13.94 10.46
C GLY A 32 1.97 -14.52 9.76
N THR A 33 2.53 -13.82 8.78
CA THR A 33 3.68 -14.30 8.00
C THR A 33 4.93 -13.48 8.30
N ASP A 34 6.07 -13.91 7.73
CA ASP A 34 7.34 -13.20 7.83
C ASP A 34 7.51 -12.11 6.75
N ILE A 35 6.48 -11.82 5.99
CA ILE A 35 6.52 -10.77 4.98
C ILE A 35 6.74 -9.43 5.68
N ASP A 36 7.72 -8.65 5.18
CA ASP A 36 8.13 -7.40 5.83
C ASP A 36 7.17 -6.25 5.60
N CYS A 37 6.67 -6.11 4.37
CA CYS A 37 5.81 -4.98 4.05
C CYS A 37 4.73 -5.35 3.03
N VAL A 38 3.73 -4.48 2.97
CA VAL A 38 2.54 -4.68 2.14
C VAL A 38 2.39 -3.47 1.23
N LEU A 39 2.18 -3.72 -0.06
CA LEU A 39 1.92 -2.68 -1.05
C LEU A 39 0.43 -2.64 -1.36
N VAL A 40 -0.19 -1.47 -1.11
CA VAL A 40 -1.54 -1.21 -1.60
C VAL A 40 -1.35 -0.44 -2.91
N GLY A 41 -1.31 -1.15 -4.01
CA GLY A 41 -0.99 -0.59 -5.31
C GLY A 41 -2.21 -0.08 -6.06
N ASP A 42 -1.99 0.86 -6.97
CA ASP A 42 -3.05 1.40 -7.84
C ASP A 42 -3.60 0.35 -8.80
N SER A 43 -2.91 -0.79 -8.94
CA SER A 43 -3.43 -1.94 -9.68
C SER A 43 -4.76 -2.45 -9.14
N LEU A 44 -5.18 -2.00 -7.95
CA LEU A 44 -6.51 -2.34 -7.43
C LEU A 44 -7.62 -1.89 -8.39
N ALA A 45 -7.39 -0.86 -9.19
CA ALA A 45 -8.34 -0.43 -10.23
C ALA A 45 -8.66 -1.57 -11.19
N MET A 46 -7.66 -2.34 -11.55
CA MET A 46 -7.80 -3.44 -12.49
C MET A 46 -8.23 -4.73 -11.80
N VAL A 47 -7.60 -5.05 -10.68
CA VAL A 47 -7.79 -6.32 -9.99
C VAL A 47 -9.10 -6.36 -9.19
N VAL A 48 -9.41 -5.29 -8.48
CA VAL A 48 -10.58 -5.24 -7.60
C VAL A 48 -11.80 -4.66 -8.32
N TYR A 49 -11.59 -3.60 -9.10
CA TYR A 49 -12.70 -2.88 -9.75
C TYR A 49 -12.89 -3.22 -11.22
N GLY A 50 -11.99 -3.99 -11.81
CA GLY A 50 -12.15 -4.51 -13.17
C GLY A 50 -11.93 -3.51 -14.28
N HIS A 51 -11.27 -2.38 -14.01
CA HIS A 51 -10.93 -1.42 -15.05
C HIS A 51 -9.77 -1.90 -15.91
N ASP A 52 -9.67 -1.39 -17.13
CA ASP A 52 -8.59 -1.75 -18.05
C ASP A 52 -7.26 -1.06 -17.71
N THR A 53 -7.31 -0.01 -16.91
CA THR A 53 -6.12 0.77 -16.53
C THR A 53 -6.20 1.15 -15.05
N THR A 54 -5.12 1.74 -14.52
CA THR A 54 -5.07 2.24 -13.15
C THR A 54 -5.62 3.67 -13.02
N LEU A 55 -5.91 4.34 -14.13
CA LEU A 55 -6.29 5.77 -14.15
C LEU A 55 -7.59 6.12 -13.40
N PRO A 56 -8.64 5.26 -13.41
CA PRO A 56 -9.91 5.63 -12.77
C PRO A 56 -9.88 5.73 -11.24
N ILE A 57 -8.82 5.28 -10.60
CA ILE A 57 -8.76 5.27 -9.13
C ILE A 57 -8.36 6.65 -8.61
N ASP A 58 -9.07 7.14 -7.61
CA ASP A 58 -8.75 8.41 -6.94
C ASP A 58 -8.04 8.18 -5.59
N THR A 59 -7.56 9.28 -5.01
CA THR A 59 -6.81 9.24 -3.74
C THR A 59 -7.68 8.75 -2.60
N ASP A 60 -8.95 9.12 -2.56
CA ASP A 60 -9.86 8.71 -1.48
C ASP A 60 -10.07 7.20 -1.49
N THR A 61 -10.21 6.60 -2.67
CA THR A 61 -10.32 5.15 -2.81
C THR A 61 -9.04 4.46 -2.36
N MET A 62 -7.89 4.97 -2.76
CA MET A 62 -6.60 4.42 -2.33
C MET A 62 -6.44 4.52 -0.82
N ALA A 63 -6.83 5.65 -0.23
CA ALA A 63 -6.76 5.85 1.21
C ALA A 63 -7.67 4.87 1.95
N ALA A 64 -8.88 4.62 1.43
CA ALA A 64 -9.82 3.69 2.04
C ALA A 64 -9.26 2.26 2.05
N HIS A 65 -8.67 1.81 0.93
CA HIS A 65 -8.08 0.48 0.86
C HIS A 65 -6.83 0.37 1.73
N THR A 66 -6.00 1.41 1.76
CA THR A 66 -4.83 1.44 2.64
C THR A 66 -5.22 1.35 4.11
N ALA A 67 -6.26 2.06 4.51
CA ALA A 67 -6.79 2.00 5.87
C ALA A 67 -7.32 0.61 6.21
N ALA A 68 -8.00 -0.05 5.28
CA ALA A 68 -8.50 -1.41 5.47
C ALA A 68 -7.36 -2.40 5.67
N VAL A 69 -6.31 -2.30 4.86
CA VAL A 69 -5.11 -3.14 4.98
C VAL A 69 -4.43 -2.87 6.33
N ARG A 70 -4.34 -1.61 6.75
CA ARG A 70 -3.75 -1.25 8.03
C ARG A 70 -4.49 -1.89 9.20
N ARG A 71 -5.82 -1.92 9.15
CA ARG A 71 -6.63 -2.56 10.19
C ARG A 71 -6.39 -4.07 10.25
N GLY A 72 -6.14 -4.69 9.10
CA GLY A 72 -5.86 -6.13 9.04
C GLY A 72 -4.44 -6.50 9.44
N ALA A 73 -3.46 -5.63 9.18
CA ALA A 73 -2.04 -5.89 9.45
C ALA A 73 -1.39 -4.66 10.10
N PRO A 74 -1.78 -4.34 11.36
CA PRO A 74 -1.34 -3.10 12.01
C PRO A 74 0.16 -3.01 12.27
N ASP A 75 0.85 -4.15 12.34
CA ASP A 75 2.28 -4.18 12.63
C ASP A 75 3.17 -4.28 11.39
N LYS A 76 2.57 -4.38 10.20
CA LYS A 76 3.33 -4.43 8.96
C LYS A 76 3.60 -3.02 8.45
N PHE A 77 4.72 -2.86 7.74
CA PHE A 77 5.01 -1.62 7.03
C PHE A 77 4.15 -1.59 5.76
N ILE A 78 3.36 -0.53 5.60
CA ILE A 78 2.40 -0.43 4.50
C ILE A 78 2.80 0.72 3.59
N VAL A 79 2.90 0.41 2.28
CA VAL A 79 3.19 1.38 1.24
C VAL A 79 1.93 1.53 0.39
N GLY A 80 1.39 2.74 0.31
CA GLY A 80 0.24 3.03 -0.54
C GLY A 80 0.66 3.87 -1.74
N ASP A 81 0.27 3.42 -2.94
CA ASP A 81 0.53 4.18 -4.15
C ASP A 81 -0.39 5.40 -4.23
N MET A 82 0.12 6.48 -4.82
CA MET A 82 -0.71 7.64 -5.14
C MET A 82 -1.29 7.47 -6.54
N PRO A 83 -2.57 7.79 -6.75
CA PRO A 83 -3.16 7.75 -8.08
C PRO A 83 -2.47 8.72 -9.03
N PHE A 84 -2.54 8.40 -10.33
CA PHE A 84 -1.93 9.22 -11.37
C PHE A 84 -2.43 10.67 -11.28
N LEU A 85 -1.49 11.61 -11.26
CA LEU A 85 -1.75 13.05 -11.18
C LEU A 85 -2.46 13.53 -9.90
N SER A 86 -2.56 12.69 -8.86
CA SER A 86 -3.19 13.10 -7.59
C SER A 86 -2.49 14.30 -6.96
N PHE A 87 -1.18 14.41 -7.13
CA PHE A 87 -0.39 15.52 -6.58
C PHE A 87 -0.80 16.89 -7.16
N ARG A 88 -1.46 16.91 -8.32
CA ARG A 88 -1.93 18.16 -8.96
C ARG A 88 -3.21 18.69 -8.33
N ARG A 89 -3.85 17.94 -7.44
CA ARG A 89 -5.08 18.34 -6.76
C ARG A 89 -4.81 19.15 -5.50
N GLY A 90 -3.56 19.32 -5.14
CA GLY A 90 -3.13 20.11 -4.00
C GLY A 90 -2.28 19.29 -3.04
N ARG A 91 -1.44 20.02 -2.26
CA ARG A 91 -0.49 19.38 -1.36
C ARG A 91 -1.18 18.54 -0.28
N ASP A 92 -2.23 19.08 0.34
CA ASP A 92 -2.91 18.37 1.42
C ASP A 92 -3.57 17.10 0.91
N HIS A 93 -4.17 17.15 -0.28
CA HIS A 93 -4.80 15.99 -0.88
C HIS A 93 -3.76 14.91 -1.21
N ALA A 94 -2.63 15.31 -1.75
CA ALA A 94 -1.56 14.37 -2.11
C ALA A 94 -0.91 13.72 -0.89
N ALA A 95 -0.93 14.40 0.26
CA ALA A 95 -0.33 13.88 1.50
C ALA A 95 -1.19 12.81 2.18
N GLU A 96 -2.46 12.70 1.80
CA GLU A 96 -3.35 11.69 2.34
C GLU A 96 -2.98 10.29 1.83
#